data_15e38749f370b98d3f9586d4f731af7a
#
_entry.id   15e38749f370b98d3f9586d4f731af7a
#
_cell.length_a   1.000
_cell.length_b   1.000
_cell.length_c   1.000
_cell.angle_alpha   90.00
_cell.angle_beta   90.00
_cell.angle_gamma   90.00
#
_symmetry.space_group_name_H-M   'P 1'
#
loop_
_entity.id
_entity.type
_entity.pdbx_description
1 polymer ?
#
loop_
_entity_poly.entity_id
_entity_poly.type
_entity_poly.pdbx_seq_one_letter_code
_entity_poly.pdbx_strand_id
1 'polypeptide(L)'
;MKTYPVFQDAGLKVVFYLLQDADNIKKPYREIKEQIGVSLGSVKNVLDELARRGFVCDTKNGRIIKDKKQLLDLWVSNYNEVLKPKLLVGAMAFRTEANRNEWKNIALPKGMSWGGEPAANLTDGYLQPGIFDIYTEIPAAHLIRTGVVKQDANGEIHLYNKFWNWETDNRTVPAILIYADLMGSGNSRCLEAAQRILKNELKDFERKGVLLCYKFYTEWFLLCF
;
A
#
# COMPACT_ATOMS: atom_id res chain seq x y z
N MET A 1 9.40 23.99 -8.63
CA MET A 1 8.16 23.23 -8.40
C MET A 1 7.95 23.12 -6.89
N LYS A 2 6.78 23.51 -6.35
CA LYS A 2 6.52 23.33 -4.91
C LYS A 2 6.34 21.82 -4.66
N THR A 3 7.31 21.21 -3.99
CA THR A 3 7.22 19.83 -3.51
C THR A 3 6.31 19.80 -2.29
N TYR A 4 5.27 19.00 -2.35
CA TYR A 4 4.31 18.87 -1.24
C TYR A 4 4.77 17.75 -0.30
N PRO A 5 4.88 18.00 1.02
CA PRO A 5 5.35 17.00 1.99
C PRO A 5 4.61 15.66 1.93
N VAL A 6 3.32 15.68 1.62
CA VAL A 6 2.45 14.49 1.57
C VAL A 6 2.83 13.50 0.45
N PHE A 7 3.49 13.97 -0.61
CA PHE A 7 3.92 13.13 -1.74
C PHE A 7 5.43 12.89 -1.79
N GLN A 8 6.14 13.15 -0.70
CA GLN A 8 7.53 12.75 -0.50
C GLN A 8 7.60 11.45 0.32
N ASP A 9 8.76 10.84 0.41
CA ASP A 9 8.98 9.55 1.09
C ASP A 9 8.30 9.46 2.46
N ALA A 10 8.59 10.42 3.35
CA ALA A 10 8.01 10.43 4.68
C ALA A 10 6.48 10.62 4.64
N GLY A 11 6.00 11.47 3.73
CA GLY A 11 4.57 11.71 3.56
C GLY A 11 3.82 10.49 3.04
N LEU A 12 4.37 9.80 2.05
CA LEU A 12 3.79 8.58 1.51
C LEU A 12 3.71 7.47 2.56
N LYS A 13 4.71 7.35 3.44
CA LYS A 13 4.68 6.41 4.59
C LYS A 13 3.58 6.79 5.59
N VAL A 14 3.43 8.10 5.90
CA VAL A 14 2.35 8.57 6.79
C VAL A 14 0.99 8.22 6.19
N VAL A 15 0.75 8.60 4.93
CA VAL A 15 -0.54 8.34 4.25
C VAL A 15 -0.83 6.84 4.18
N PHE A 16 0.18 5.99 3.90
CA PHE A 16 0.04 4.54 3.93
C PHE A 16 -0.52 4.04 5.26
N TYR A 17 0.06 4.49 6.39
CA TYR A 17 -0.43 4.11 7.71
C TYR A 17 -1.86 4.59 7.96
N LEU A 18 -2.16 5.84 7.60
CA LEU A 18 -3.50 6.40 7.80
C LEU A 18 -4.59 5.68 7.00
N LEU A 19 -4.23 5.10 5.85
CA LEU A 19 -5.16 4.36 4.99
C LEU A 19 -5.41 2.93 5.48
N GLN A 20 -4.56 2.35 6.34
CA GLN A 20 -4.74 0.97 6.84
C GLN A 20 -6.00 0.82 7.68
N ASP A 21 -6.32 1.82 8.52
CA ASP A 21 -7.47 1.79 9.41
C ASP A 21 -8.06 3.21 9.58
N ALA A 22 -9.38 3.29 9.70
CA ALA A 22 -10.10 4.56 9.89
C ALA A 22 -9.72 5.28 11.20
N ASP A 23 -9.29 4.54 12.21
CA ASP A 23 -8.94 5.10 13.50
C ASP A 23 -7.47 5.56 13.58
N ASN A 24 -6.63 5.17 12.62
CA ASN A 24 -5.23 5.61 12.57
C ASN A 24 -5.07 7.13 12.48
N ILE A 25 -6.01 7.82 11.83
CA ILE A 25 -6.01 9.29 11.77
C ILE A 25 -6.22 9.96 13.14
N LYS A 26 -6.83 9.25 14.09
CA LYS A 26 -7.10 9.75 15.46
C LYS A 26 -5.91 9.52 16.40
N LYS A 27 -4.96 8.67 16.02
CA LYS A 27 -3.81 8.30 16.83
C LYS A 27 -2.91 9.49 17.13
N PRO A 28 -2.22 9.50 18.29
CA PRO A 28 -1.21 10.50 18.61
C PRO A 28 -0.07 10.49 17.57
N TYR A 29 0.48 11.67 17.27
CA TYR A 29 1.58 11.79 16.29
C TYR A 29 2.80 10.93 16.62
N ARG A 30 3.06 10.68 17.91
CA ARG A 30 4.16 9.81 18.36
C ARG A 30 3.94 8.37 17.95
N GLU A 31 2.72 7.86 18.11
CA GLU A 31 2.36 6.51 17.69
C GLU A 31 2.50 6.35 16.17
N ILE A 32 1.96 7.31 15.39
CA ILE A 32 2.11 7.29 13.93
C ILE A 32 3.60 7.26 13.55
N LYS A 33 4.43 8.14 14.15
CA LYS A 33 5.88 8.18 13.93
C LYS A 33 6.53 6.81 14.14
N GLU A 34 6.21 6.13 15.25
CA GLU A 34 6.80 4.84 15.62
C GLU A 34 6.44 3.73 14.63
N GLN A 35 5.21 3.75 14.10
CA GLN A 35 4.74 2.74 13.17
C GLN A 35 5.41 2.79 11.79
N ILE A 36 5.93 3.94 11.37
CA ILE A 36 6.47 4.14 10.02
C ILE A 36 7.89 4.70 10.00
N GLY A 37 8.53 4.88 11.15
CA GLY A 37 9.94 5.29 11.24
C GLY A 37 10.25 6.68 10.68
N VAL A 38 9.31 7.65 10.77
CA VAL A 38 9.53 9.03 10.31
C VAL A 38 9.68 10.01 11.47
N SER A 39 10.07 11.27 11.20
CA SER A 39 10.14 12.29 12.24
C SER A 39 8.74 12.75 12.69
N LEU A 40 8.62 13.23 13.95
CA LEU A 40 7.38 13.80 14.46
C LEU A 40 6.94 15.03 13.64
N GLY A 41 7.91 15.84 13.21
CA GLY A 41 7.67 17.00 12.34
C GLY A 41 7.10 16.59 10.99
N SER A 42 7.56 15.48 10.41
CA SER A 42 7.01 14.94 9.17
C SER A 42 5.54 14.56 9.33
N VAL A 43 5.19 13.86 10.41
CA VAL A 43 3.80 13.48 10.70
C VAL A 43 2.91 14.74 10.79
N LYS A 44 3.34 15.74 11.58
CA LYS A 44 2.61 17.01 11.72
C LYS A 44 2.41 17.69 10.37
N ASN A 45 3.49 17.90 9.60
CA ASN A 45 3.43 18.60 8.33
C ASN A 45 2.51 17.90 7.31
N VAL A 46 2.50 16.57 7.30
CA VAL A 46 1.63 15.78 6.42
C VAL A 46 0.17 15.94 6.82
N LEU A 47 -0.15 15.85 8.11
CA LEU A 47 -1.53 16.01 8.59
C LEU A 47 -2.06 17.43 8.36
N ASP A 48 -1.23 18.45 8.59
CA ASP A 48 -1.56 19.85 8.29
C ASP A 48 -1.82 20.05 6.78
N GLU A 49 -1.00 19.41 5.93
CA GLU A 49 -1.18 19.46 4.47
C GLU A 49 -2.45 18.74 4.01
N LEU A 50 -2.76 17.56 4.56
CA LEU A 50 -3.99 16.82 4.28
C LEU A 50 -5.24 17.60 4.70
N ALA A 51 -5.17 18.30 5.85
CA ALA A 51 -6.25 19.17 6.32
C ALA A 51 -6.42 20.38 5.38
N ARG A 52 -5.32 21.04 5.01
CA ARG A 52 -5.35 22.18 4.07
C ARG A 52 -5.90 21.81 2.69
N ARG A 53 -5.66 20.58 2.23
CA ARG A 53 -6.21 20.04 0.98
C ARG A 53 -7.64 19.52 1.11
N GLY A 54 -8.21 19.52 2.31
CA GLY A 54 -9.57 19.08 2.56
C GLY A 54 -9.75 17.56 2.65
N PHE A 55 -8.66 16.77 2.68
CA PHE A 55 -8.73 15.32 2.90
C PHE A 55 -9.03 14.97 4.35
N VAL A 56 -8.59 15.79 5.29
CA VAL A 56 -8.79 15.59 6.74
C VAL A 56 -9.63 16.72 7.29
N CYS A 57 -10.57 16.40 8.18
CA CYS A 57 -11.30 17.38 8.97
C CYS A 57 -11.47 16.91 10.41
N ASP A 58 -11.57 17.87 11.32
CA ASP A 58 -11.92 17.65 12.72
C ASP A 58 -13.43 17.50 12.85
N THR A 59 -13.84 16.55 13.69
CA THR A 59 -15.23 16.34 14.09
C THR A 59 -15.32 16.26 15.61
N LYS A 60 -16.54 16.20 16.16
CA LYS A 60 -16.74 15.97 17.61
C LYS A 60 -16.11 14.67 18.11
N ASN A 61 -15.96 13.68 17.22
CA ASN A 61 -15.42 12.36 17.51
C ASN A 61 -13.94 12.19 17.08
N GLY A 62 -13.23 13.31 16.84
CA GLY A 62 -11.85 13.33 16.37
C GLY A 62 -11.73 13.53 14.86
N ARG A 63 -10.52 13.36 14.35
CA ARG A 63 -10.20 13.56 12.94
C ARG A 63 -10.76 12.42 12.07
N ILE A 64 -11.18 12.75 10.85
CA ILE A 64 -11.62 11.79 9.84
C ILE A 64 -11.00 12.10 8.48
N ILE A 65 -10.85 11.08 7.64
CA ILE A 65 -10.52 11.21 6.21
C ILE A 65 -11.83 11.27 5.42
N LYS A 66 -12.06 12.36 4.68
CA LYS A 66 -13.32 12.61 3.95
C LYS A 66 -13.49 11.74 2.72
N ASP A 67 -12.46 11.65 1.90
CA ASP A 67 -12.46 10.86 0.66
C ASP A 67 -11.25 9.92 0.65
N LYS A 68 -11.43 8.75 1.25
CA LYS A 68 -10.41 7.71 1.33
C LYS A 68 -10.01 7.20 -0.05
N LYS A 69 -10.98 7.07 -0.98
CA LYS A 69 -10.70 6.54 -2.32
C LYS A 69 -9.83 7.50 -3.12
N GLN A 70 -10.16 8.79 -3.11
CA GLN A 70 -9.35 9.79 -3.78
C GLN A 70 -7.93 9.85 -3.18
N LEU A 71 -7.82 9.79 -1.84
CA LEU A 71 -6.52 9.78 -1.18
C LEU A 71 -5.71 8.52 -1.54
N LEU A 72 -6.36 7.35 -1.62
CA LEU A 72 -5.74 6.11 -2.06
C LEU A 72 -5.24 6.23 -3.51
N ASP A 73 -6.03 6.75 -4.43
CA ASP A 73 -5.64 6.89 -5.84
C ASP A 73 -4.41 7.79 -6.00
N LEU A 74 -4.40 8.93 -5.30
CA LEU A 74 -3.24 9.82 -5.27
C LEU A 74 -2.02 9.16 -4.64
N TRP A 75 -2.23 8.41 -3.55
CA TRP A 75 -1.15 7.69 -2.88
C TRP A 75 -0.55 6.62 -3.80
N VAL A 76 -1.36 5.80 -4.45
CA VAL A 76 -0.92 4.73 -5.37
C VAL A 76 -0.04 5.27 -6.48
N SER A 77 -0.46 6.35 -7.15
CA SER A 77 0.33 6.98 -8.20
C SER A 77 1.69 7.44 -7.69
N ASN A 78 1.69 8.21 -6.60
CA ASN A 78 2.94 8.74 -6.03
C ASN A 78 3.82 7.67 -5.37
N TYR A 79 3.23 6.62 -4.79
CA TYR A 79 3.97 5.48 -4.26
C TYR A 79 4.79 4.80 -5.36
N ASN A 80 4.18 4.49 -6.48
CA ASN A 80 4.86 3.82 -7.59
C ASN A 80 5.93 4.69 -8.25
N GLU A 81 5.70 6.00 -8.32
CA GLU A 81 6.63 6.93 -8.94
C GLU A 81 7.78 7.36 -8.03
N VAL A 82 7.51 7.58 -6.74
CA VAL A 82 8.46 8.24 -5.83
C VAL A 82 9.04 7.29 -4.78
N LEU A 83 8.19 6.46 -4.13
CA LEU A 83 8.64 5.66 -2.99
C LEU A 83 9.13 4.27 -3.41
N LYS A 84 8.37 3.51 -4.20
CA LYS A 84 8.70 2.14 -4.57
C LYS A 84 10.09 2.00 -5.21
N PRO A 85 10.52 2.87 -6.15
CA PRO A 85 11.86 2.79 -6.72
C PRO A 85 13.00 2.93 -5.70
N LYS A 86 12.78 3.71 -4.64
CA LYS A 86 13.77 3.92 -3.57
C LYS A 86 13.82 2.76 -2.56
N LEU A 87 12.78 1.95 -2.51
CA LEU A 87 12.73 0.77 -1.66
C LEU A 87 13.45 -0.42 -2.29
N LEU A 88 13.68 -0.42 -3.60
CA LEU A 88 14.31 -1.52 -4.31
C LEU A 88 15.74 -1.76 -3.78
N VAL A 89 15.98 -2.97 -3.29
CA VAL A 89 17.28 -3.45 -2.79
C VAL A 89 18.07 -4.14 -3.90
N GLY A 90 17.37 -4.89 -4.77
CA GLY A 90 17.97 -5.64 -5.85
C GLY A 90 17.03 -6.67 -6.44
N ALA A 91 17.54 -7.44 -7.39
CA ALA A 91 16.79 -8.51 -8.04
C ALA A 91 17.49 -9.87 -7.88
N MET A 92 16.69 -10.93 -7.99
CA MET A 92 17.11 -12.32 -7.90
C MET A 92 16.33 -13.16 -8.89
N ALA A 93 16.83 -14.35 -9.18
CA ALA A 93 16.10 -15.36 -9.94
C ALA A 93 15.90 -16.63 -9.10
N PHE A 94 14.89 -17.42 -9.42
CA PHE A 94 14.82 -18.79 -8.91
C PHE A 94 16.02 -19.60 -9.43
N ARG A 95 16.55 -20.52 -8.60
CA ARG A 95 17.67 -21.38 -9.02
C ARG A 95 17.28 -22.35 -10.10
N THR A 96 16.05 -22.83 -10.05
CA THR A 96 15.53 -23.83 -10.98
C THR A 96 14.08 -23.50 -11.34
N GLU A 97 13.63 -24.01 -12.48
CA GLU A 97 12.23 -23.91 -12.88
C GLU A 97 11.30 -24.64 -11.88
N ALA A 98 11.77 -25.71 -11.25
CA ALA A 98 11.03 -26.38 -10.19
C ALA A 98 10.80 -25.46 -8.98
N ASN A 99 11.82 -24.69 -8.54
CA ASN A 99 11.65 -23.70 -7.47
C ASN A 99 10.63 -22.63 -7.87
N ARG A 100 10.65 -22.18 -9.12
CA ARG A 100 9.69 -21.19 -9.63
C ARG A 100 8.26 -21.75 -9.64
N ASN A 101 8.07 -22.95 -10.13
CA ASN A 101 6.75 -23.59 -10.20
C ASN A 101 6.17 -23.86 -8.80
N GLU A 102 7.03 -24.18 -7.84
CA GLU A 102 6.68 -24.47 -6.44
C GLU A 102 6.76 -23.24 -5.51
N TRP A 103 6.77 -22.03 -6.06
CA TRP A 103 6.96 -20.79 -5.29
C TRP A 103 5.99 -20.64 -4.11
N LYS A 104 4.77 -21.15 -4.23
CA LYS A 104 3.76 -21.11 -3.15
C LYS A 104 4.19 -21.89 -1.91
N ASN A 105 5.01 -22.91 -2.09
CA ASN A 105 5.50 -23.78 -1.02
C ASN A 105 6.79 -23.23 -0.38
N ILE A 106 7.35 -22.16 -0.93
CA ILE A 106 8.55 -21.53 -0.36
C ILE A 106 8.16 -20.83 0.95
N ALA A 107 8.75 -21.30 2.05
CA ALA A 107 8.71 -20.62 3.33
C ALA A 107 9.68 -19.44 3.29
N LEU A 108 9.16 -18.23 3.15
CA LEU A 108 9.99 -17.03 3.26
C LEU A 108 10.59 -16.93 4.67
N PRO A 109 11.85 -16.47 4.81
CA PRO A 109 12.43 -16.17 6.11
C PRO A 109 11.55 -15.16 6.89
N LYS A 110 11.51 -15.31 8.23
CA LYS A 110 10.80 -14.35 9.08
C LYS A 110 11.32 -12.92 8.80
N GLY A 111 10.42 -11.97 8.65
CA GLY A 111 10.75 -10.59 8.25
C GLY A 111 10.73 -10.37 6.74
N MET A 112 10.27 -11.36 5.96
CA MET A 112 9.99 -11.24 4.53
C MET A 112 8.53 -11.57 4.25
N SER A 113 7.93 -10.85 3.29
CA SER A 113 6.54 -11.06 2.87
C SER A 113 6.40 -10.90 1.35
N TRP A 114 5.54 -11.70 0.74
CA TRP A 114 5.17 -11.55 -0.66
C TRP A 114 4.40 -10.25 -0.89
N GLY A 115 4.77 -9.50 -1.94
CA GLY A 115 4.06 -8.34 -2.48
C GLY A 115 3.54 -8.60 -3.89
N GLY A 116 3.02 -7.58 -4.54
CA GLY A 116 2.63 -7.60 -5.94
C GLY A 116 1.82 -8.81 -6.40
N GLU A 117 2.24 -9.42 -7.51
CA GLU A 117 1.53 -10.53 -8.14
C GLU A 117 1.45 -11.79 -7.26
N PRO A 118 2.53 -12.24 -6.56
CA PRO A 118 2.44 -13.38 -5.64
C PRO A 118 1.44 -13.16 -4.51
N ALA A 119 1.45 -11.97 -3.91
CA ALA A 119 0.51 -11.65 -2.83
C ALA A 119 -0.94 -11.67 -3.32
N ALA A 120 -1.21 -11.13 -4.49
CA ALA A 120 -2.53 -11.18 -5.11
C ALA A 120 -2.98 -12.63 -5.37
N ASN A 121 -2.08 -13.48 -5.90
CA ASN A 121 -2.39 -14.90 -6.10
C ASN A 121 -2.71 -15.61 -4.78
N LEU A 122 -1.95 -15.33 -3.71
CA LEU A 122 -2.21 -15.93 -2.39
C LEU A 122 -3.54 -15.47 -1.79
N THR A 123 -4.04 -14.30 -2.19
CA THR A 123 -5.32 -13.76 -1.70
C THR A 123 -6.52 -14.43 -2.37
N ASP A 124 -6.54 -14.58 -3.69
CA ASP A 124 -7.74 -15.06 -4.41
C ASP A 124 -7.48 -16.10 -5.52
N GLY A 125 -6.21 -16.47 -5.74
CA GLY A 125 -5.82 -17.48 -6.73
C GLY A 125 -5.93 -17.07 -8.20
N TYR A 126 -6.41 -15.84 -8.49
CA TYR A 126 -6.71 -15.41 -9.85
C TYR A 126 -5.45 -15.19 -10.70
N LEU A 127 -4.51 -14.38 -10.24
CA LEU A 127 -3.35 -13.94 -11.02
C LEU A 127 -2.20 -14.97 -10.92
N GLN A 128 -1.71 -15.51 -12.04
CA GLN A 128 -0.47 -16.29 -12.05
C GLN A 128 0.74 -15.34 -12.11
N PRO A 129 1.65 -15.37 -11.11
CA PRO A 129 2.77 -14.45 -11.04
C PRO A 129 3.77 -14.63 -12.19
N GLY A 130 4.14 -13.53 -12.83
CA GLY A 130 5.29 -13.43 -13.72
C GLY A 130 6.47 -12.74 -13.04
N ILE A 131 6.19 -11.78 -12.16
CA ILE A 131 7.14 -11.03 -11.34
C ILE A 131 6.84 -11.32 -9.86
N PHE A 132 7.90 -11.45 -9.06
CA PHE A 132 7.82 -11.87 -7.66
C PHE A 132 8.37 -10.77 -6.75
N ASP A 133 7.51 -9.89 -6.28
CA ASP A 133 7.90 -8.86 -5.32
C ASP A 133 7.98 -9.42 -3.90
N ILE A 134 9.06 -9.15 -3.18
CA ILE A 134 9.27 -9.50 -1.77
C ILE A 134 9.64 -8.24 -1.00
N TYR A 135 8.94 -7.96 0.10
CA TYR A 135 9.29 -6.92 1.04
C TYR A 135 10.02 -7.51 2.23
N THR A 136 11.13 -6.87 2.63
CA THR A 136 12.04 -7.41 3.65
C THR A 136 12.48 -6.35 4.65
N GLU A 137 12.61 -6.76 5.91
CA GLU A 137 13.29 -6.00 6.98
C GLU A 137 14.64 -6.62 7.35
N ILE A 138 15.03 -7.73 6.68
CA ILE A 138 16.27 -8.46 6.92
C ILE A 138 17.12 -8.54 5.66
N PRO A 139 18.45 -8.77 5.76
CA PRO A 139 19.32 -8.85 4.59
C PRO A 139 18.92 -9.96 3.59
N ALA A 140 19.06 -9.66 2.31
CA ALA A 140 18.81 -10.57 1.18
C ALA A 140 19.52 -11.94 1.31
N ALA A 141 20.67 -11.99 1.99
CA ALA A 141 21.44 -13.20 2.24
C ALA A 141 20.63 -14.30 2.95
N HIS A 142 19.62 -13.92 3.74
CA HIS A 142 18.74 -14.90 4.39
C HIS A 142 17.90 -15.70 3.36
N LEU A 143 17.41 -15.02 2.32
CA LEU A 143 16.67 -15.69 1.25
C LEU A 143 17.60 -16.55 0.37
N ILE A 144 18.81 -16.07 0.07
CA ILE A 144 19.80 -16.81 -0.71
C ILE A 144 20.21 -18.12 0.01
N ARG A 145 20.34 -18.10 1.33
CA ARG A 145 20.68 -19.26 2.15
C ARG A 145 19.63 -20.38 2.10
N THR A 146 18.39 -20.08 1.74
CA THR A 146 17.37 -21.12 1.56
C THR A 146 17.68 -22.07 0.39
N GLY A 147 18.58 -21.67 -0.50
CA GLY A 147 18.97 -22.44 -1.67
C GLY A 147 17.95 -22.39 -2.83
N VAL A 148 16.84 -21.67 -2.69
CA VAL A 148 15.78 -21.62 -3.73
C VAL A 148 15.99 -20.49 -4.73
N VAL A 149 16.78 -19.45 -4.37
CA VAL A 149 17.08 -18.29 -5.22
C VAL A 149 18.58 -18.10 -5.41
N LYS A 150 18.94 -17.35 -6.44
CA LYS A 150 20.30 -16.85 -6.71
C LYS A 150 20.25 -15.36 -7.02
N GLN A 151 21.36 -14.67 -6.76
CA GLN A 151 21.49 -13.27 -7.16
C GLN A 151 21.49 -13.15 -8.70
N ASP A 152 20.66 -12.28 -9.23
CA ASP A 152 20.58 -12.00 -10.66
C ASP A 152 19.92 -10.62 -10.84
N ALA A 153 20.67 -9.68 -11.42
CA ALA A 153 20.21 -8.30 -11.60
C ALA A 153 19.01 -8.19 -12.56
N ASN A 154 18.80 -9.19 -13.43
CA ASN A 154 17.69 -9.25 -14.37
C ASN A 154 16.67 -10.33 -13.99
N GLY A 155 16.74 -10.84 -12.75
CA GLY A 155 15.87 -11.87 -12.27
C GLY A 155 14.44 -11.37 -12.01
N GLU A 156 13.50 -12.29 -12.02
CA GLU A 156 12.07 -12.05 -11.84
C GLU A 156 11.64 -11.79 -10.40
N ILE A 157 12.55 -11.91 -9.42
CA ILE A 157 12.28 -11.66 -8.00
C ILE A 157 12.86 -10.31 -7.63
N HIS A 158 12.00 -9.37 -7.27
CA HIS A 158 12.41 -8.04 -6.83
C HIS A 158 12.32 -7.91 -5.32
N LEU A 159 13.40 -7.45 -4.70
CA LEU A 159 13.48 -7.28 -3.26
C LEU A 159 13.35 -5.81 -2.90
N TYR A 160 12.41 -5.48 -2.00
CA TYR A 160 12.15 -4.14 -1.53
C TYR A 160 12.30 -4.04 -0.02
N ASN A 161 12.81 -2.92 0.48
CA ASN A 161 12.84 -2.64 1.91
C ASN A 161 11.40 -2.47 2.44
N LYS A 162 11.06 -3.19 3.51
CA LYS A 162 9.85 -2.95 4.31
C LYS A 162 9.95 -1.58 4.99
N PHE A 163 8.87 -0.80 5.00
CA PHE A 163 8.85 0.57 5.52
C PHE A 163 7.77 0.81 6.60
N TRP A 164 7.21 -0.25 7.15
CA TRP A 164 6.26 -0.21 8.26
C TRP A 164 6.71 -1.15 9.38
N ASN A 165 6.30 -0.85 10.64
CA ASN A 165 6.81 -1.53 11.83
C ASN A 165 5.77 -2.43 12.51
N TRP A 166 4.54 -2.54 11.98
CA TRP A 166 3.55 -3.46 12.52
C TRP A 166 3.64 -4.83 11.85
N GLU A 167 3.23 -5.85 12.58
CA GLU A 167 3.13 -7.19 12.03
C GLU A 167 1.93 -7.29 11.08
N THR A 168 2.14 -7.93 9.96
CA THR A 168 1.12 -8.30 8.99
C THR A 168 0.96 -9.81 8.98
N ASP A 169 -0.15 -10.30 8.45
CA ASP A 169 -0.36 -11.73 8.27
C ASP A 169 0.79 -12.34 7.48
N ASN A 170 1.52 -13.22 8.10
CA ASN A 170 2.89 -13.70 7.90
C ASN A 170 3.36 -14.03 6.48
N ARG A 171 2.52 -13.98 5.45
CA ARG A 171 2.90 -14.33 4.07
C ARG A 171 2.86 -13.18 3.10
N THR A 172 1.95 -12.22 3.28
CA THR A 172 1.72 -11.14 2.34
C THR A 172 1.85 -9.77 2.99
N VAL A 173 2.14 -8.76 2.18
CA VAL A 173 2.08 -7.36 2.57
C VAL A 173 0.61 -6.91 2.75
N PRO A 174 0.34 -5.74 3.38
CA PRO A 174 -1.02 -5.20 3.49
C PRO A 174 -1.72 -5.05 2.13
N ALA A 175 -3.04 -5.28 2.09
CA ALA A 175 -3.85 -5.26 0.86
C ALA A 175 -3.71 -3.95 0.06
N ILE A 176 -3.57 -2.79 0.73
CA ILE A 176 -3.32 -1.50 0.08
C ILE A 176 -2.03 -1.53 -0.75
N LEU A 177 -0.99 -2.20 -0.24
CA LEU A 177 0.29 -2.30 -0.94
C LEU A 177 0.21 -3.28 -2.11
N ILE A 178 -0.50 -4.42 -1.94
CA ILE A 178 -0.80 -5.35 -3.04
C ILE A 178 -1.51 -4.60 -4.17
N TYR A 179 -2.56 -3.85 -3.83
CA TYR A 179 -3.30 -3.04 -4.78
C TYR A 179 -2.41 -2.04 -5.53
N ALA A 180 -1.55 -1.32 -4.80
CA ALA A 180 -0.65 -0.34 -5.37
C ALA A 180 0.39 -0.95 -6.31
N ASP A 181 0.99 -2.07 -5.93
CA ASP A 181 1.97 -2.79 -6.74
C ASP A 181 1.36 -3.25 -8.06
N LEU A 182 0.15 -3.82 -8.01
CA LEU A 182 -0.57 -4.27 -9.21
C LEU A 182 -0.94 -3.10 -10.12
N MET A 183 -1.42 -1.99 -9.56
CA MET A 183 -1.75 -0.78 -10.32
C MET A 183 -0.52 -0.17 -11.02
N GLY A 184 0.65 -0.26 -10.39
CA GLY A 184 1.91 0.25 -10.94
C GLY A 184 2.53 -0.62 -12.03
N SER A 185 2.07 -1.86 -12.22
CA SER A 185 2.65 -2.79 -13.20
C SER A 185 2.37 -2.42 -14.67
N GLY A 186 1.28 -1.67 -14.94
CA GLY A 186 0.82 -1.34 -16.29
C GLY A 186 0.25 -2.52 -17.11
N ASN A 187 0.24 -3.73 -16.54
CA ASN A 187 -0.22 -4.95 -17.19
C ASN A 187 -1.73 -5.11 -16.97
N SER A 188 -2.49 -5.39 -18.04
CA SER A 188 -3.96 -5.53 -17.98
C SER A 188 -4.44 -6.60 -16.99
N ARG A 189 -3.74 -7.75 -16.89
CA ARG A 189 -4.06 -8.80 -15.91
C ARG A 189 -3.84 -8.34 -14.46
N CYS A 190 -2.78 -7.57 -14.22
CA CYS A 190 -2.52 -6.99 -12.91
C CYS A 190 -3.56 -5.93 -12.55
N LEU A 191 -4.00 -5.12 -13.51
CA LEU A 191 -5.08 -4.14 -13.30
C LEU A 191 -6.40 -4.83 -12.93
N GLU A 192 -6.74 -5.94 -13.59
CA GLU A 192 -7.92 -6.74 -13.25
C GLU A 192 -7.79 -7.35 -11.85
N ALA A 193 -6.64 -7.93 -11.51
CA ALA A 193 -6.36 -8.42 -10.17
C ALA A 193 -6.45 -7.31 -9.12
N ALA A 194 -5.95 -6.10 -9.42
CA ALA A 194 -6.07 -4.93 -8.54
C ALA A 194 -7.54 -4.57 -8.25
N GLN A 195 -8.42 -4.61 -9.26
CA GLN A 195 -9.85 -4.36 -9.05
C GLN A 195 -10.50 -5.43 -8.15
N ARG A 196 -10.05 -6.68 -8.23
CA ARG A 196 -10.51 -7.75 -7.34
C ARG A 196 -10.07 -7.52 -5.90
N ILE A 197 -8.79 -7.12 -5.69
CA ILE A 197 -8.29 -6.74 -4.36
C ILE A 197 -9.08 -5.54 -3.81
N LEU A 198 -9.32 -4.50 -4.61
CA LEU A 198 -10.12 -3.35 -4.19
C LEU A 198 -11.50 -3.77 -3.71
N LYS A 199 -12.20 -4.59 -4.48
CA LYS A 199 -13.57 -5.05 -4.21
C LYS A 199 -13.65 -6.00 -3.00
N ASN A 200 -12.67 -6.89 -2.82
CA ASN A 200 -12.77 -7.95 -1.83
C ASN A 200 -12.12 -7.55 -0.50
N GLU A 201 -10.95 -6.92 -0.54
CA GLU A 201 -10.11 -6.62 0.63
C GLU A 201 -10.19 -5.15 1.07
N LEU A 202 -10.51 -4.23 0.14
CA LEU A 202 -10.51 -2.79 0.37
C LEU A 202 -11.91 -2.17 0.23
N LYS A 203 -12.94 -2.85 0.74
CA LYS A 203 -14.36 -2.44 0.61
C LYS A 203 -14.64 -1.03 1.13
N ASP A 204 -13.91 -0.58 2.14
CA ASP A 204 -14.05 0.77 2.71
C ASP A 204 -13.61 1.88 1.74
N PHE A 205 -12.88 1.51 0.67
CA PHE A 205 -12.44 2.42 -0.38
C PHE A 205 -13.35 2.40 -1.61
N GLU A 206 -14.31 1.48 -1.69
CA GLU A 206 -15.33 1.57 -2.72
C GLU A 206 -16.14 2.86 -2.48
N ARG A 207 -16.30 3.68 -3.53
CA ARG A 207 -17.20 4.83 -3.46
C ARG A 207 -18.59 4.31 -3.16
N LYS A 208 -19.04 4.43 -1.92
CA LYS A 208 -20.47 4.41 -1.62
C LYS A 208 -21.04 5.52 -2.47
N GLY A 209 -21.76 5.14 -3.53
CA GLY A 209 -22.18 6.02 -4.61
C GLY A 209 -22.69 7.36 -4.08
N VAL A 210 -22.55 8.40 -4.89
CA VAL A 210 -22.91 9.81 -4.68
C VAL A 210 -24.43 10.01 -4.38
N LEU A 211 -25.05 9.17 -3.56
CA LEU A 211 -26.45 9.25 -3.14
C LEU A 211 -26.68 10.16 -1.93
N LEU A 212 -25.62 10.61 -1.25
CA LEU A 212 -25.76 11.45 -0.06
C LEU A 212 -25.69 12.96 -0.36
N CYS A 213 -25.14 13.39 -1.49
CA CYS A 213 -25.16 14.81 -1.86
C CYS A 213 -26.47 15.24 -2.51
N TYR A 214 -27.22 14.33 -3.13
CA TYR A 214 -28.53 14.70 -3.74
C TYR A 214 -29.65 14.82 -2.71
N LYS A 215 -29.56 14.13 -1.56
CA LYS A 215 -30.60 14.25 -0.51
C LYS A 215 -30.60 15.60 0.21
N PHE A 216 -29.44 16.24 0.34
CA PHE A 216 -29.38 17.59 0.94
C PHE A 216 -29.80 18.72 0.00
N TYR A 217 -29.72 18.50 -1.32
CA TYR A 217 -30.19 19.51 -2.30
C TYR A 217 -31.69 19.46 -2.54
N THR A 218 -32.33 18.30 -2.40
CA THR A 218 -33.79 18.16 -2.60
C THR A 218 -34.60 18.59 -1.38
N GLU A 219 -34.07 18.51 -0.17
CA GLU A 219 -34.79 19.01 1.03
C GLU A 219 -34.72 20.52 1.17
N TRP A 220 -33.71 21.18 0.57
CA TRP A 220 -33.63 22.64 0.57
C TRP A 220 -34.55 23.29 -0.49
N PHE A 221 -34.91 22.57 -1.55
CA PHE A 221 -35.77 23.07 -2.61
C PHE A 221 -37.27 22.97 -2.27
N LEU A 222 -37.64 22.13 -1.29
CA LEU A 222 -39.03 21.95 -0.84
C LEU A 222 -39.45 22.85 0.32
N LEU A 223 -38.52 23.66 0.86
CA LEU A 223 -38.81 24.63 1.94
C LEU A 223 -38.89 26.09 1.47
N CYS A 224 -38.79 26.32 0.15
CA CYS A 224 -38.89 27.65 -0.45
C CYS A 224 -40.06 27.81 -1.40
N PHE A 225 -41.13 27.03 -1.28
CA PHE A 225 -42.42 27.29 -1.91
C PHE A 225 -43.55 27.14 -0.92
#